data_cf4d6a0b169ef31afa4c5fbc48511029
#
_entry.id   cf4d6a0b169ef31afa4c5fbc48511029
#
_cell.length_a   1.000
_cell.length_b   1.000
_cell.length_c   1.000
_cell.angle_alpha   90.00
_cell.angle_beta   90.00
_cell.angle_gamma   90.00
#
_symmetry.space_group_name_H-M   'P 1'
#
loop_
_entity.id
_entity.type
_entity.pdbx_description
1 polymer ?
#
loop_
_entity_poly.entity_id
_entity_poly.type
_entity_poly.pdbx_seq_one_letter_code
_entity_poly.pdbx_strand_id
1 'polypeptide(L)'
;MIKLKDLLLENDAPNIFIPRRMDDRATRYNQITQKSVNKVIDNYNANKNKDSLDLSAPSPDDDYDPDMEYDTTELNLRGEFIIPDTLKKVEGELDLQSSNVTKLPDNLIIGDYINDYSDSKLDISYCKRLKALPKGLKVARIDAYNNGLIEIPDDLQCIYLDLQHTKVKQLPLFKNFIKDIDLQGCIYFKTLPVGFTAGQVLIQESKSFVSVPNNVKIKELTINECNKFTSIGSNCTIERLFIGYSCDNFTNLPTDIKADLVDIMYKNVFKKTLVDKYKTKTKVLKALKIMYPNVKEFWIGDF
;
A
#
# COMPACT_ATOMS: atom_id res chain seq x y z
N MET A 1 -9.64 -16.78 17.27
CA MET A 1 -8.66 -16.74 16.15
C MET A 1 -8.03 -18.12 16.03
N ILE A 2 -8.11 -18.79 14.89
CA ILE A 2 -7.46 -20.08 14.65
C ILE A 2 -6.14 -19.77 13.93
N LYS A 3 -5.02 -20.09 14.57
CA LYS A 3 -3.69 -19.86 13.98
C LYS A 3 -3.17 -21.13 13.31
N LEU A 4 -2.54 -20.99 12.15
CA LEU A 4 -1.93 -22.11 11.43
C LEU A 4 -0.94 -22.88 12.34
N LYS A 5 -0.20 -22.16 13.20
CA LYS A 5 0.72 -22.74 14.17
C LYS A 5 0.06 -23.67 15.20
N ASP A 6 -1.20 -23.38 15.58
CA ASP A 6 -1.92 -24.14 16.60
C ASP A 6 -2.40 -25.49 16.04
N LEU A 7 -2.68 -25.55 14.73
CA LEU A 7 -3.10 -26.77 14.03
C LEU A 7 -1.94 -27.69 13.60
N LEU A 8 -0.74 -27.14 13.45
CA LEU A 8 0.45 -27.91 13.10
C LEU A 8 1.09 -28.62 14.31
N LEU A 9 0.64 -28.32 15.55
CA LEU A 9 1.11 -28.94 16.80
C LEU A 9 0.34 -30.22 17.15
N GLU A 10 -0.82 -30.47 16.53
CA GLU A 10 -1.64 -31.68 16.77
C GLU A 10 -1.39 -32.70 15.65
N ASN A 11 -0.49 -33.63 15.91
CA ASN A 11 -0.28 -34.94 15.26
C ASN A 11 0.42 -35.03 13.90
N ASP A 12 1.33 -36.03 13.88
CA ASP A 12 2.00 -36.67 12.73
C ASP A 12 3.29 -36.06 12.18
N ALA A 13 4.21 -35.63 13.07
CA ALA A 13 5.61 -35.52 12.67
C ALA A 13 6.35 -36.84 12.96
N PRO A 14 7.02 -37.47 11.98
CA PRO A 14 7.95 -38.55 12.28
C PRO A 14 9.09 -38.01 13.17
N ASN A 15 9.46 -38.79 14.21
CA ASN A 15 10.57 -38.50 15.11
C ASN A 15 11.87 -38.34 14.34
N ILE A 16 12.22 -37.13 13.95
CA ILE A 16 13.56 -36.80 13.43
C ILE A 16 14.32 -36.16 14.58
N PHE A 17 15.40 -36.83 14.97
CA PHE A 17 16.35 -36.34 15.97
C PHE A 17 17.05 -35.08 15.42
N ILE A 18 16.77 -33.90 15.99
CA ILE A 18 17.38 -32.63 15.62
C ILE A 18 18.29 -32.18 16.77
N PRO A 19 19.57 -31.79 16.52
CA PRO A 19 20.47 -31.29 17.53
C PRO A 19 19.94 -30.00 18.19
N ARG A 20 20.06 -29.87 19.50
CA ARG A 20 19.49 -28.87 20.40
C ARG A 20 19.93 -27.41 20.22
N ARG A 21 20.33 -26.95 19.03
CA ARG A 21 20.78 -25.56 18.77
C ARG A 21 20.39 -24.97 17.41
N MET A 22 19.47 -25.57 16.67
CA MET A 22 18.81 -24.86 15.58
C MET A 22 17.43 -24.48 16.08
N ASP A 23 17.12 -23.20 15.92
CA ASP A 23 15.91 -22.58 16.39
C ASP A 23 14.67 -23.42 16.00
N ASP A 24 13.95 -23.92 17.00
CA ASP A 24 12.72 -24.71 16.83
C ASP A 24 11.68 -24.03 15.92
N ARG A 25 11.77 -22.70 15.75
CA ARG A 25 10.89 -21.90 14.92
C ARG A 25 11.13 -22.12 13.43
N ALA A 26 12.37 -22.07 12.95
CA ALA A 26 12.68 -22.28 11.53
C ALA A 26 12.20 -23.66 11.06
N THR A 27 12.29 -24.67 11.91
CA THR A 27 11.86 -26.05 11.58
C THR A 27 10.33 -26.18 11.51
N ARG A 28 9.58 -25.42 12.32
CA ARG A 28 8.11 -25.44 12.31
C ARG A 28 7.53 -24.78 11.07
N TYR A 29 8.16 -23.73 10.56
CA TYR A 29 7.67 -22.97 9.38
C TYR A 29 8.03 -23.60 8.03
N ASN A 30 9.05 -24.43 7.97
CA ASN A 30 9.40 -25.19 6.76
C ASN A 30 8.36 -26.24 6.35
N GLN A 31 7.32 -26.45 7.16
CA GLN A 31 6.29 -27.48 6.95
C GLN A 31 4.94 -26.94 6.44
N ILE A 32 4.83 -25.64 6.13
CA ILE A 32 3.61 -25.12 5.50
C ILE A 32 3.52 -25.68 4.08
N THR A 33 2.63 -26.64 3.87
CA THR A 33 2.36 -27.23 2.57
C THR A 33 0.97 -26.85 2.10
N GLN A 34 0.69 -26.95 0.80
CA GLN A 34 -0.66 -26.74 0.27
C GLN A 34 -1.70 -27.63 0.98
N LYS A 35 -1.33 -28.85 1.37
CA LYS A 35 -2.21 -29.77 2.11
C LYS A 35 -2.56 -29.22 3.50
N SER A 36 -1.61 -28.64 4.23
CA SER A 36 -1.89 -28.04 5.53
C SER A 36 -2.77 -26.79 5.40
N VAL A 37 -2.53 -25.95 4.42
CA VAL A 37 -3.37 -24.76 4.13
C VAL A 37 -4.80 -25.19 3.82
N ASN A 38 -5.00 -26.18 2.94
CA ASN A 38 -6.34 -26.70 2.60
C ASN A 38 -7.06 -27.20 3.86
N LYS A 39 -6.39 -27.98 4.72
CA LYS A 39 -6.97 -28.52 5.97
C LYS A 39 -7.41 -27.39 6.92
N VAL A 40 -6.61 -26.33 7.07
CA VAL A 40 -6.97 -25.18 7.89
C VAL A 40 -8.20 -24.49 7.32
N ILE A 41 -8.25 -24.26 6.02
CA ILE A 41 -9.39 -23.60 5.36
C ILE A 41 -10.64 -24.47 5.42
N ASP A 42 -10.54 -25.79 5.23
CA ASP A 42 -11.67 -26.69 5.38
C ASP A 42 -12.22 -26.66 6.81
N ASN A 43 -11.34 -26.67 7.83
CA ASN A 43 -11.74 -26.53 9.22
C ASN A 43 -12.36 -25.15 9.50
N TYR A 44 -11.78 -24.08 8.94
CA TYR A 44 -12.36 -22.75 9.03
C TYR A 44 -13.75 -22.71 8.42
N ASN A 45 -13.96 -23.25 7.21
CA ASN A 45 -15.26 -23.29 6.55
C ASN A 45 -16.31 -24.13 7.31
N ALA A 46 -15.88 -25.18 8.03
CA ALA A 46 -16.76 -26.03 8.83
C ALA A 46 -17.15 -25.40 10.17
N ASN A 47 -16.38 -24.47 10.70
CA ASN A 47 -16.62 -23.82 11.99
C ASN A 47 -17.58 -22.61 11.81
N LYS A 48 -18.65 -22.56 12.60
CA LYS A 48 -19.68 -21.50 12.54
C LYS A 48 -19.35 -20.25 13.38
N ASN A 49 -18.42 -20.36 14.31
CA ASN A 49 -18.01 -19.25 15.20
C ASN A 49 -16.64 -18.72 14.76
N LYS A 50 -16.60 -17.95 13.68
CA LYS A 50 -15.38 -17.50 13.04
C LYS A 50 -15.25 -15.99 13.14
N ASP A 51 -14.09 -15.52 13.64
CA ASP A 51 -13.76 -14.11 13.63
C ASP A 51 -12.70 -13.79 12.58
N SER A 52 -11.53 -14.40 12.68
CA SER A 52 -10.38 -14.12 11.82
C SER A 52 -9.63 -15.38 11.43
N LEU A 53 -8.93 -15.34 10.32
CA LEU A 53 -8.08 -16.41 9.81
C LEU A 53 -6.63 -15.93 9.71
N ASP A 54 -5.76 -16.51 10.52
CA ASP A 54 -4.33 -16.21 10.55
C ASP A 54 -3.54 -17.36 9.88
N LEU A 55 -2.96 -17.05 8.74
CA LEU A 55 -2.04 -17.91 7.98
C LEU A 55 -0.66 -17.23 7.82
N SER A 56 -0.36 -16.29 8.71
CA SER A 56 0.90 -15.54 8.70
C SER A 56 2.10 -16.44 9.02
N ALA A 57 3.24 -16.03 8.54
CA ALA A 57 4.53 -16.48 9.04
C ALA A 57 5.06 -15.45 10.04
N PRO A 58 5.97 -15.80 10.96
CA PRO A 58 6.56 -14.81 11.85
C PRO A 58 7.20 -13.70 11.07
N SER A 59 6.95 -12.47 11.55
CA SER A 59 7.60 -11.29 11.00
C SER A 59 9.11 -11.39 11.21
N PRO A 60 9.92 -10.95 10.23
CA PRO A 60 11.35 -10.75 10.46
C PRO A 60 11.64 -9.74 11.58
N ASP A 61 10.67 -8.86 11.88
CA ASP A 61 10.81 -7.80 12.88
C ASP A 61 10.42 -8.23 14.30
N ASP A 62 9.79 -9.41 14.48
CA ASP A 62 9.38 -9.89 15.80
C ASP A 62 10.58 -10.25 16.71
N ASP A 63 11.77 -10.46 16.13
CA ASP A 63 13.03 -10.72 16.83
C ASP A 63 14.15 -9.87 16.20
N TYR A 64 13.96 -8.55 16.05
CA TYR A 64 15.01 -7.66 15.53
C TYR A 64 16.22 -7.68 16.49
N ASP A 65 17.19 -8.53 16.18
CA ASP A 65 18.53 -8.48 16.71
C ASP A 65 19.39 -7.73 15.69
N PRO A 66 19.86 -6.51 16.01
CA PRO A 66 20.66 -5.70 15.09
C PRO A 66 21.99 -6.38 14.70
N ASP A 67 22.43 -7.41 15.44
CA ASP A 67 23.65 -8.15 15.20
C ASP A 67 23.40 -9.47 14.41
N MET A 68 22.15 -9.82 14.12
CA MET A 68 21.81 -10.96 13.26
C MET A 68 21.82 -10.55 11.79
N GLU A 69 22.73 -11.10 11.04
CA GLU A 69 22.73 -11.10 9.57
C GLU A 69 21.56 -12.00 9.11
N TYR A 70 20.42 -11.39 8.74
CA TYR A 70 19.27 -12.14 8.23
C TYR A 70 19.63 -12.77 6.89
N ASP A 71 19.86 -14.08 6.88
CA ASP A 71 19.99 -14.84 5.65
C ASP A 71 18.63 -14.94 4.95
N THR A 72 18.42 -14.05 3.99
CA THR A 72 17.21 -14.03 3.15
C THR A 72 17.02 -15.32 2.33
N THR A 73 17.99 -16.22 2.34
CA THR A 73 17.88 -17.55 1.69
C THR A 73 16.98 -18.51 2.46
N GLU A 74 16.82 -18.35 3.77
CA GLU A 74 15.92 -19.22 4.57
C GLU A 74 14.44 -19.00 4.24
N LEU A 75 14.03 -17.79 3.86
CA LEU A 75 12.68 -17.51 3.35
C LEU A 75 12.33 -18.28 2.06
N ASN A 76 13.33 -18.73 1.31
CA ASN A 76 13.13 -19.51 0.08
C ASN A 76 12.82 -21.00 0.33
N LEU A 77 12.97 -21.49 1.55
CA LEU A 77 12.70 -22.90 1.90
C LEU A 77 11.23 -23.19 2.24
N ARG A 78 10.40 -22.15 2.34
CA ARG A 78 8.95 -22.31 2.58
C ARG A 78 8.26 -22.60 1.26
N GLY A 79 7.49 -23.69 1.22
CA GLY A 79 6.69 -24.05 0.04
C GLY A 79 5.73 -22.95 -0.36
N GLU A 80 5.64 -22.65 -1.66
CA GLU A 80 4.60 -21.78 -2.20
C GLU A 80 3.24 -22.43 -2.03
N PHE A 81 2.21 -21.61 -1.75
CA PHE A 81 0.85 -22.08 -1.65
C PHE A 81 -0.15 -21.08 -2.26
N ILE A 82 -1.33 -21.57 -2.54
CA ILE A 82 -2.48 -20.75 -2.93
C ILE A 82 -3.58 -20.86 -1.88
N ILE A 83 -4.34 -19.79 -1.70
CA ILE A 83 -5.60 -19.87 -0.96
C ILE A 83 -6.63 -20.45 -1.90
N PRO A 84 -7.25 -21.61 -1.56
CA PRO A 84 -8.17 -22.31 -2.45
C PRO A 84 -9.47 -21.51 -2.66
N ASP A 85 -10.10 -21.73 -3.82
CA ASP A 85 -11.36 -21.06 -4.21
C ASP A 85 -12.56 -21.46 -3.33
N THR A 86 -12.39 -22.44 -2.44
CA THR A 86 -13.39 -22.80 -1.43
C THR A 86 -13.52 -21.76 -0.32
N LEU A 87 -12.48 -20.93 -0.08
CA LEU A 87 -12.56 -19.80 0.83
C LEU A 87 -13.26 -18.62 0.14
N LYS A 88 -14.53 -18.40 0.45
CA LYS A 88 -15.33 -17.30 -0.13
C LYS A 88 -15.45 -16.10 0.79
N LYS A 89 -15.42 -16.32 2.10
CA LYS A 89 -15.58 -15.28 3.10
C LYS A 89 -14.74 -15.55 4.33
N VAL A 90 -14.15 -14.50 4.87
CA VAL A 90 -13.55 -14.45 6.21
C VAL A 90 -14.34 -13.42 7.01
N GLU A 91 -14.76 -13.73 8.24
CA GLU A 91 -15.67 -12.85 8.99
C GLU A 91 -14.97 -11.63 9.60
N GLY A 92 -13.69 -11.71 9.88
CA GLY A 92 -12.90 -10.62 10.43
C GLY A 92 -11.65 -10.35 9.58
N GLU A 93 -10.48 -10.63 10.10
CA GLU A 93 -9.18 -10.43 9.47
C GLU A 93 -8.68 -11.72 8.78
N LEU A 94 -8.06 -11.57 7.61
CA LEU A 94 -7.22 -12.57 6.98
C LEU A 94 -5.76 -12.12 7.06
N ASP A 95 -5.01 -12.77 7.93
CA ASP A 95 -3.58 -12.50 8.11
C ASP A 95 -2.74 -13.53 7.34
N LEU A 96 -1.97 -13.03 6.38
CA LEU A 96 -1.04 -13.79 5.54
C LEU A 96 0.38 -13.22 5.63
N GLN A 97 0.64 -12.35 6.60
CA GLN A 97 1.92 -11.65 6.73
C GLN A 97 3.11 -12.60 6.59
N SER A 98 4.13 -12.18 5.85
CA SER A 98 5.38 -12.91 5.62
C SER A 98 5.21 -14.32 5.03
N SER A 99 4.05 -14.67 4.49
CA SER A 99 3.80 -15.97 3.90
C SER A 99 4.27 -16.06 2.43
N ASN A 100 4.42 -17.29 1.93
CA ASN A 100 4.73 -17.55 0.53
C ASN A 100 3.47 -17.78 -0.31
N VAL A 101 2.37 -17.13 0.04
CA VAL A 101 1.16 -17.16 -0.76
C VAL A 101 1.42 -16.58 -2.15
N THR A 102 0.93 -17.27 -3.18
CA THR A 102 1.09 -16.85 -4.58
C THR A 102 -0.21 -16.38 -5.20
N LYS A 103 -1.36 -16.82 -4.66
CA LYS A 103 -2.68 -16.48 -5.20
C LYS A 103 -3.74 -16.47 -4.11
N LEU A 104 -4.65 -15.50 -4.20
CA LEU A 104 -5.91 -15.42 -3.45
C LEU A 104 -7.09 -15.74 -4.39
N PRO A 105 -8.23 -16.27 -3.86
CA PRO A 105 -9.41 -16.57 -4.67
C PRO A 105 -10.12 -15.28 -5.12
N ASP A 106 -10.67 -15.31 -6.33
CA ASP A 106 -11.50 -14.24 -6.84
C ASP A 106 -12.82 -14.12 -6.04
N ASN A 107 -13.33 -12.90 -5.95
CA ASN A 107 -14.54 -12.54 -5.21
C ASN A 107 -14.49 -12.86 -3.70
N LEU A 108 -13.29 -12.90 -3.12
CA LEU A 108 -13.09 -13.06 -1.69
C LEU A 108 -13.67 -11.86 -0.94
N ILE A 109 -14.43 -12.13 0.13
CA ILE A 109 -14.99 -11.13 1.03
C ILE A 109 -14.33 -11.28 2.40
N ILE A 110 -13.82 -10.19 2.96
CA ILE A 110 -13.17 -10.18 4.27
C ILE A 110 -13.90 -9.17 5.16
N GLY A 111 -14.48 -9.64 6.25
CA GLY A 111 -15.19 -8.86 7.25
C GLY A 111 -16.36 -8.04 6.70
N ASP A 112 -16.71 -7.00 7.42
CA ASP A 112 -17.63 -5.94 6.97
C ASP A 112 -16.84 -4.85 6.24
N TYR A 113 -16.69 -5.00 4.93
CA TYR A 113 -15.88 -4.13 4.09
C TYR A 113 -16.50 -2.75 3.80
N ILE A 114 -17.74 -2.52 4.23
CA ILE A 114 -18.47 -1.25 4.01
C ILE A 114 -18.20 -0.29 5.18
N ASN A 115 -17.93 -0.83 6.37
CA ASN A 115 -17.77 -0.07 7.58
C ASN A 115 -16.29 0.31 7.81
N ASP A 116 -16.03 1.61 7.90
CA ASP A 116 -14.70 2.20 8.14
C ASP A 116 -14.06 1.79 9.49
N TYR A 117 -14.89 1.35 10.43
CA TYR A 117 -14.47 0.94 11.78
C TYR A 117 -14.47 -0.58 12.00
N SER A 118 -14.58 -1.34 10.92
CA SER A 118 -14.63 -2.80 11.01
C SER A 118 -13.23 -3.41 11.17
N ASP A 119 -13.18 -4.60 11.77
CA ASP A 119 -11.97 -5.44 11.84
C ASP A 119 -11.68 -6.11 10.47
N SER A 120 -12.32 -5.65 9.40
CA SER A 120 -12.14 -6.16 8.04
C SER A 120 -10.78 -5.77 7.49
N LYS A 121 -9.82 -6.69 7.59
CA LYS A 121 -8.44 -6.46 7.19
C LYS A 121 -7.87 -7.65 6.41
N LEU A 122 -7.14 -7.36 5.36
CA LEU A 122 -6.25 -8.29 4.67
C LEU A 122 -4.82 -7.84 4.93
N ASP A 123 -4.05 -8.62 5.68
CA ASP A 123 -2.63 -8.38 5.84
C ASP A 123 -1.83 -9.32 4.94
N ILE A 124 -1.19 -8.75 3.94
CA ILE A 124 -0.31 -9.41 3.01
C ILE A 124 1.09 -8.78 3.01
N SER A 125 1.42 -8.08 4.10
CA SER A 125 2.74 -7.49 4.27
C SER A 125 3.84 -8.55 4.13
N TYR A 126 4.92 -8.20 3.47
CA TYR A 126 6.05 -9.08 3.18
C TYR A 126 5.75 -10.33 2.32
N CYS A 127 4.56 -10.49 1.76
CA CYS A 127 4.23 -11.59 0.83
C CYS A 127 4.91 -11.38 -0.53
N LYS A 128 6.19 -11.70 -0.65
CA LYS A 128 7.02 -11.43 -1.85
C LYS A 128 6.58 -12.20 -3.11
N ARG A 129 5.84 -13.31 -2.94
CA ARG A 129 5.38 -14.17 -4.03
C ARG A 129 4.04 -13.75 -4.61
N LEU A 130 3.20 -13.05 -3.86
CA LEU A 130 1.92 -12.53 -4.35
C LEU A 130 2.16 -11.37 -5.32
N LYS A 131 1.70 -11.52 -6.58
CA LYS A 131 1.96 -10.54 -7.66
C LYS A 131 0.76 -9.69 -8.01
N ALA A 132 -0.45 -10.17 -7.73
CA ALA A 132 -1.69 -9.47 -8.01
C ALA A 132 -2.70 -9.70 -6.89
N LEU A 133 -3.55 -8.72 -6.64
CA LEU A 133 -4.77 -8.90 -5.86
C LEU A 133 -5.83 -9.60 -6.71
N PRO A 134 -6.73 -10.41 -6.10
CA PRO A 134 -7.78 -11.10 -6.83
C PRO A 134 -8.86 -10.13 -7.33
N LYS A 135 -9.52 -10.48 -8.42
CA LYS A 135 -10.67 -9.73 -8.92
C LYS A 135 -11.84 -9.82 -7.95
N GLY A 136 -12.61 -8.74 -7.84
CA GLY A 136 -13.80 -8.68 -6.98
C GLY A 136 -13.49 -8.79 -5.49
N LEU A 137 -12.25 -8.56 -5.05
CA LEU A 137 -11.87 -8.53 -3.63
C LEU A 137 -12.64 -7.43 -2.90
N LYS A 138 -13.21 -7.79 -1.75
CA LYS A 138 -13.95 -6.88 -0.87
C LYS A 138 -13.38 -6.96 0.54
N VAL A 139 -12.83 -5.85 1.02
CA VAL A 139 -12.21 -5.73 2.34
C VAL A 139 -12.12 -4.26 2.71
N ALA A 140 -12.28 -3.88 3.98
CA ALA A 140 -12.15 -2.47 4.36
C ALA A 140 -10.70 -1.98 4.28
N ARG A 141 -9.74 -2.78 4.72
CA ARG A 141 -8.32 -2.42 4.76
C ARG A 141 -7.42 -3.48 4.15
N ILE A 142 -6.47 -3.05 3.34
CA ILE A 142 -5.39 -3.89 2.80
C ILE A 142 -4.05 -3.31 3.28
N ASP A 143 -3.30 -4.11 4.03
CA ASP A 143 -1.91 -3.85 4.39
C ASP A 143 -1.01 -4.71 3.49
N ALA A 144 -0.30 -4.07 2.57
CA ALA A 144 0.59 -4.72 1.61
C ALA A 144 2.03 -4.18 1.67
N TYR A 145 2.45 -3.76 2.88
CA TYR A 145 3.79 -3.23 3.09
C TYR A 145 4.86 -4.21 2.58
N ASN A 146 5.81 -3.69 1.81
CA ASN A 146 6.97 -4.44 1.31
C ASN A 146 6.62 -5.77 0.61
N ASN A 147 5.52 -5.78 -0.11
CA ASN A 147 4.94 -6.93 -0.80
C ASN A 147 5.49 -7.11 -2.22
N GLY A 148 5.16 -8.24 -2.85
CA GLY A 148 5.51 -8.55 -4.25
C GLY A 148 4.56 -8.00 -5.31
N LEU A 149 3.51 -7.27 -4.95
CA LEU A 149 2.46 -6.81 -5.84
C LEU A 149 2.98 -5.96 -7.00
N ILE A 150 2.43 -6.24 -8.17
CA ILE A 150 2.70 -5.53 -9.43
C ILE A 150 1.38 -4.99 -10.00
N GLU A 151 0.28 -5.71 -9.78
CA GLU A 151 -1.04 -5.45 -10.35
C GLU A 151 -2.11 -5.33 -9.28
N ILE A 152 -2.98 -4.32 -9.45
CA ILE A 152 -4.16 -4.06 -8.62
C ILE A 152 -5.37 -4.08 -9.55
N PRO A 153 -6.44 -4.85 -9.25
CA PRO A 153 -7.65 -4.91 -10.08
C PRO A 153 -8.48 -3.62 -9.98
N ASP A 154 -9.17 -3.25 -11.06
CA ASP A 154 -10.01 -2.04 -11.12
C ASP A 154 -11.34 -2.17 -10.35
N ASP A 155 -11.75 -3.39 -10.06
CA ASP A 155 -12.99 -3.72 -9.35
C ASP A 155 -12.79 -3.95 -7.84
N LEU A 156 -11.58 -3.66 -7.33
CA LEU A 156 -11.27 -3.68 -5.89
C LEU A 156 -12.26 -2.82 -5.10
N GLN A 157 -12.78 -3.37 -4.01
CA GLN A 157 -13.61 -2.65 -3.04
C GLN A 157 -12.86 -2.61 -1.71
N CYS A 158 -12.23 -1.49 -1.41
CA CYS A 158 -11.59 -1.23 -0.12
C CYS A 158 -11.71 0.25 0.25
N ILE A 159 -11.51 0.54 1.53
CA ILE A 159 -11.48 1.91 2.08
C ILE A 159 -10.04 2.39 2.19
N TYR A 160 -9.15 1.54 2.68
CA TYR A 160 -7.73 1.83 2.90
C TYR A 160 -6.85 0.85 2.11
N LEU A 161 -5.92 1.39 1.34
CA LEU A 161 -4.99 0.61 0.50
C LEU A 161 -3.55 1.04 0.78
N ASP A 162 -2.86 0.29 1.62
CA ASP A 162 -1.43 0.45 1.85
C ASP A 162 -0.64 -0.40 0.84
N LEU A 163 0.12 0.29 -0.01
CA LEU A 163 1.00 -0.29 -1.03
C LEU A 163 2.47 0.07 -0.80
N GLN A 164 2.83 0.50 0.41
CA GLN A 164 4.19 0.95 0.71
C GLN A 164 5.24 -0.09 0.30
N HIS A 165 6.32 0.38 -0.34
CA HIS A 165 7.44 -0.43 -0.80
C HIS A 165 7.06 -1.60 -1.74
N THR A 166 5.91 -1.53 -2.43
CA THR A 166 5.52 -2.53 -3.43
C THR A 166 6.18 -2.29 -4.80
N LYS A 167 5.95 -3.23 -5.73
CA LYS A 167 6.45 -3.13 -7.11
C LYS A 167 5.42 -2.59 -8.09
N VAL A 168 4.33 -2.01 -7.59
CA VAL A 168 3.26 -1.43 -8.41
C VAL A 168 3.82 -0.31 -9.28
N LYS A 169 3.52 -0.37 -10.59
CA LYS A 169 3.98 0.62 -11.58
C LYS A 169 2.94 1.66 -11.92
N GLN A 170 1.67 1.28 -11.78
CA GLN A 170 0.51 2.12 -12.04
C GLN A 170 -0.68 1.62 -11.24
N LEU A 171 -1.61 2.51 -10.92
CA LEU A 171 -2.93 2.15 -10.40
C LEU A 171 -3.91 2.04 -11.54
N PRO A 172 -4.97 1.21 -11.43
CA PRO A 172 -6.09 1.25 -12.36
C PRO A 172 -6.96 2.48 -12.11
N LEU A 173 -7.86 2.76 -13.04
CA LEU A 173 -8.98 3.65 -12.77
C LEU A 173 -10.03 2.84 -11.99
N PHE A 174 -10.04 2.99 -10.67
CA PHE A 174 -10.92 2.22 -9.81
C PHE A 174 -12.40 2.47 -10.10
N LYS A 175 -13.21 1.40 -10.11
CA LYS A 175 -14.67 1.47 -10.20
C LYS A 175 -15.32 1.95 -8.90
N ASN A 176 -14.62 1.75 -7.78
CA ASN A 176 -15.07 2.15 -6.45
C ASN A 176 -14.17 3.25 -5.89
N PHE A 177 -14.74 4.12 -5.06
CA PHE A 177 -13.98 5.17 -4.39
C PHE A 177 -13.13 4.56 -3.27
N ILE A 178 -11.84 4.85 -3.25
CA ILE A 178 -10.91 4.49 -2.18
C ILE A 178 -10.60 5.76 -1.38
N LYS A 179 -10.76 5.67 -0.05
CA LYS A 179 -10.57 6.81 0.84
C LYS A 179 -9.11 7.18 1.00
N ASP A 180 -8.24 6.19 1.27
CA ASP A 180 -6.83 6.42 1.51
C ASP A 180 -5.97 5.43 0.73
N ILE A 181 -4.94 5.95 0.06
CA ILE A 181 -3.96 5.17 -0.69
C ILE A 181 -2.56 5.63 -0.29
N ASP A 182 -1.75 4.70 0.21
CA ASP A 182 -0.35 4.94 0.51
C ASP A 182 0.57 4.27 -0.53
N LEU A 183 1.39 5.09 -1.19
CA LEU A 183 2.35 4.68 -2.22
C LEU A 183 3.80 5.02 -1.80
N GLN A 184 4.06 5.16 -0.50
CA GLN A 184 5.41 5.44 -0.02
C GLN A 184 6.39 4.34 -0.48
N GLY A 185 7.56 4.73 -0.95
CA GLY A 185 8.62 3.81 -1.37
C GLY A 185 8.30 2.98 -2.63
N CYS A 186 7.21 3.28 -3.35
CA CYS A 186 6.88 2.61 -4.62
C CYS A 186 7.78 3.09 -5.74
N ILE A 187 9.04 2.64 -5.73
CA ILE A 187 10.11 3.16 -6.61
C ILE A 187 9.86 2.97 -8.12
N TYR A 188 8.92 2.10 -8.51
CA TYR A 188 8.53 1.85 -9.90
C TYR A 188 7.28 2.61 -10.32
N PHE A 189 6.55 3.22 -9.37
CA PHE A 189 5.33 3.96 -9.64
C PHE A 189 5.63 5.24 -10.41
N LYS A 190 4.94 5.46 -11.56
CA LYS A 190 5.29 6.56 -12.48
C LYS A 190 4.30 7.70 -12.49
N THR A 191 3.01 7.40 -12.47
CA THR A 191 1.93 8.37 -12.56
C THR A 191 0.60 7.77 -12.14
N LEU A 192 -0.35 8.61 -11.74
CA LEU A 192 -1.74 8.25 -11.58
C LEU A 192 -2.43 8.08 -12.95
N PRO A 193 -3.56 7.39 -13.07
CA PRO A 193 -4.34 7.38 -14.32
C PRO A 193 -5.03 8.74 -14.55
N VAL A 194 -5.28 9.06 -15.81
CA VAL A 194 -6.09 10.24 -16.20
C VAL A 194 -7.50 10.11 -15.61
N GLY A 195 -8.01 11.16 -14.98
CA GLY A 195 -9.33 11.14 -14.36
C GLY A 195 -9.41 10.38 -13.03
N PHE A 196 -8.28 10.06 -12.43
CA PHE A 196 -8.20 9.34 -11.14
C PHE A 196 -8.95 10.07 -10.02
N THR A 197 -9.66 9.31 -9.19
CA THR A 197 -10.40 9.85 -8.04
C THR A 197 -10.08 9.07 -6.77
N ALA A 198 -9.78 9.78 -5.68
CA ALA A 198 -9.53 9.20 -4.37
C ALA A 198 -9.80 10.23 -3.25
N GLY A 199 -9.81 9.77 -2.00
CA GLY A 199 -9.80 10.67 -0.84
C GLY A 199 -8.40 11.20 -0.58
N GLN A 200 -7.55 10.43 0.06
CA GLN A 200 -6.16 10.80 0.33
C GLN A 200 -5.21 9.93 -0.51
N VAL A 201 -4.14 10.53 -1.00
CA VAL A 201 -3.06 9.81 -1.70
C VAL A 201 -1.72 10.34 -1.20
N LEU A 202 -0.93 9.46 -0.62
CA LEU A 202 0.44 9.73 -0.22
C LEU A 202 1.41 9.12 -1.24
N ILE A 203 2.25 9.96 -1.84
CA ILE A 203 3.32 9.55 -2.76
C ILE A 203 4.63 10.10 -2.19
N GLN A 204 5.33 9.26 -1.43
CA GLN A 204 6.60 9.61 -0.83
C GLN A 204 7.68 8.64 -1.27
N GLU A 205 8.92 9.12 -1.44
CA GLU A 205 10.08 8.31 -1.85
C GLU A 205 9.88 7.51 -3.14
N SER A 206 8.88 7.85 -3.93
CA SER A 206 8.56 7.19 -5.21
C SER A 206 9.42 7.76 -6.33
N LYS A 207 10.66 7.29 -6.42
CA LYS A 207 11.74 7.83 -7.28
C LYS A 207 11.45 7.83 -8.78
N SER A 208 10.43 7.10 -9.25
CA SER A 208 10.00 7.07 -10.66
C SER A 208 8.78 7.93 -10.92
N PHE A 209 8.17 8.53 -9.89
CA PHE A 209 6.99 9.36 -10.05
C PHE A 209 7.33 10.66 -10.77
N VAL A 210 6.64 10.95 -11.89
CA VAL A 210 6.98 12.06 -12.78
C VAL A 210 5.93 13.16 -12.77
N SER A 211 4.65 12.80 -12.79
CA SER A 211 3.58 13.80 -12.93
C SER A 211 2.22 13.29 -12.42
N VAL A 212 1.38 14.24 -12.03
CA VAL A 212 -0.06 14.05 -11.89
C VAL A 212 -0.71 14.34 -13.24
N PRO A 213 -1.52 13.43 -13.81
CA PRO A 213 -2.15 13.63 -15.11
C PRO A 213 -3.35 14.59 -15.04
N ASN A 214 -3.98 14.83 -16.19
CA ASN A 214 -5.18 15.67 -16.29
C ASN A 214 -6.41 15.04 -15.61
N ASN A 215 -7.36 15.90 -15.22
CA ASN A 215 -8.69 15.55 -14.73
C ASN A 215 -8.70 14.76 -13.41
N VAL A 216 -7.63 14.80 -12.62
CA VAL A 216 -7.55 14.13 -11.32
C VAL A 216 -8.43 14.84 -10.30
N LYS A 217 -9.12 14.07 -9.43
CA LYS A 217 -9.94 14.57 -8.32
C LYS A 217 -9.56 13.87 -7.03
N ILE A 218 -8.84 14.57 -6.16
CA ILE A 218 -8.32 14.03 -4.88
C ILE A 218 -8.61 15.04 -3.78
N LYS A 219 -9.05 14.59 -2.62
CA LYS A 219 -9.24 15.49 -1.47
C LYS A 219 -7.89 15.96 -0.91
N GLU A 220 -6.97 15.01 -0.69
CA GLU A 220 -5.64 15.35 -0.19
C GLU A 220 -4.56 14.59 -0.97
N LEU A 221 -3.63 15.32 -1.56
CA LEU A 221 -2.49 14.76 -2.27
C LEU A 221 -1.20 15.26 -1.64
N THR A 222 -0.42 14.34 -1.10
CA THR A 222 0.93 14.62 -0.60
C THR A 222 1.97 13.99 -1.53
N ILE A 223 2.90 14.81 -2.03
CA ILE A 223 4.04 14.40 -2.85
C ILE A 223 5.31 14.84 -2.14
N ASN A 224 6.10 13.88 -1.70
CA ASN A 224 7.31 14.15 -0.92
C ASN A 224 8.45 13.25 -1.39
N GLU A 225 9.69 13.74 -1.39
CA GLU A 225 10.89 13.00 -1.79
C GLU A 225 10.80 12.33 -3.17
N CYS A 226 10.08 12.97 -4.09
CA CYS A 226 9.88 12.53 -5.47
C CYS A 226 10.73 13.39 -6.43
N ASN A 227 12.02 13.10 -6.52
CA ASN A 227 12.99 13.93 -7.25
C ASN A 227 12.78 13.99 -8.77
N LYS A 228 11.97 13.11 -9.36
CA LYS A 228 11.57 13.17 -10.78
C LYS A 228 10.23 13.86 -11.01
N PHE A 229 9.52 14.27 -9.95
CA PHE A 229 8.23 14.92 -10.08
C PHE A 229 8.39 16.30 -10.68
N THR A 230 7.65 16.59 -11.76
CA THR A 230 7.81 17.83 -12.54
C THR A 230 6.55 18.67 -12.64
N SER A 231 5.36 18.05 -12.66
CA SER A 231 4.15 18.78 -13.06
C SER A 231 2.85 18.14 -12.58
N ILE A 232 1.83 19.00 -12.53
CA ILE A 232 0.43 18.63 -12.38
C ILE A 232 -0.28 18.99 -13.70
N GLY A 233 -1.15 18.09 -14.15
CA GLY A 233 -1.94 18.26 -15.36
C GLY A 233 -3.11 19.24 -15.19
N SER A 234 -3.75 19.58 -16.30
CA SER A 234 -4.88 20.51 -16.33
C SER A 234 -6.18 19.90 -15.80
N ASN A 235 -7.11 20.78 -15.43
CA ASN A 235 -8.46 20.44 -14.97
C ASN A 235 -8.46 19.50 -13.74
N CYS A 236 -7.47 19.66 -12.86
CA CYS A 236 -7.38 18.91 -11.60
C CYS A 236 -8.16 19.64 -10.49
N THR A 237 -8.84 18.86 -9.65
CA THR A 237 -9.41 19.30 -8.37
C THR A 237 -8.71 18.57 -7.25
N ILE A 238 -7.87 19.27 -6.50
CA ILE A 238 -7.13 18.72 -5.36
C ILE A 238 -7.38 19.68 -4.20
N GLU A 239 -8.27 19.29 -3.26
CA GLU A 239 -8.68 20.19 -2.19
C GLU A 239 -7.46 20.65 -1.36
N ARG A 240 -6.59 19.72 -0.98
CA ARG A 240 -5.32 20.00 -0.30
C ARG A 240 -4.15 19.36 -1.03
N LEU A 241 -3.24 20.17 -1.54
CA LEU A 241 -2.03 19.75 -2.23
C LEU A 241 -0.80 20.11 -1.43
N PHE A 242 -0.02 19.10 -1.07
CA PHE A 242 1.26 19.26 -0.38
C PHE A 242 2.40 18.79 -1.30
N ILE A 243 3.33 19.69 -1.60
CA ILE A 243 4.57 19.38 -2.34
C ILE A 243 5.74 19.63 -1.39
N GLY A 244 6.30 18.55 -0.87
CA GLY A 244 7.28 18.56 0.21
C GLY A 244 8.73 18.54 -0.27
N TYR A 245 9.59 17.95 0.56
CA TYR A 245 11.04 17.91 0.36
C TYR A 245 11.43 17.16 -0.91
N SER A 246 12.61 17.47 -1.45
CA SER A 246 13.25 16.75 -2.57
C SER A 246 12.35 16.56 -3.81
N CYS A 247 11.36 17.45 -4.00
CA CYS A 247 10.60 17.60 -5.24
C CYS A 247 11.21 18.73 -6.08
N ASP A 248 12.53 18.75 -6.19
CA ASP A 248 13.30 19.89 -6.72
C ASP A 248 12.98 20.22 -8.18
N ASN A 249 12.59 19.22 -8.97
CA ASN A 249 12.27 19.36 -10.37
C ASN A 249 10.82 19.83 -10.65
N PHE A 250 10.01 20.07 -9.62
CA PHE A 250 8.67 20.59 -9.82
C PHE A 250 8.70 21.99 -10.45
N THR A 251 8.08 22.13 -11.61
CA THR A 251 8.12 23.36 -12.40
C THR A 251 6.75 23.89 -12.80
N ASN A 252 5.72 23.04 -12.83
CA ASN A 252 4.44 23.41 -13.43
C ASN A 252 3.24 23.06 -12.55
N LEU A 253 2.57 24.11 -12.09
CA LEU A 253 1.23 24.07 -11.52
C LEU A 253 0.26 24.64 -12.55
N PRO A 254 -0.80 23.92 -12.97
CA PRO A 254 -1.71 24.42 -14.01
C PRO A 254 -2.57 25.56 -13.46
N THR A 255 -2.82 26.58 -14.30
CA THR A 255 -3.57 27.79 -13.88
C THR A 255 -5.05 27.52 -13.61
N ASP A 256 -5.58 26.42 -14.11
CA ASP A 256 -6.96 25.96 -13.94
C ASP A 256 -7.17 25.00 -12.77
N ILE A 257 -6.12 24.72 -11.98
CA ILE A 257 -6.23 23.89 -10.78
C ILE A 257 -7.25 24.47 -9.78
N LYS A 258 -8.05 23.60 -9.19
CA LYS A 258 -8.98 23.95 -8.11
C LYS A 258 -8.47 23.35 -6.80
N ALA A 259 -8.20 24.21 -5.83
CA ALA A 259 -7.71 23.78 -4.52
C ALA A 259 -8.17 24.72 -3.40
N ASP A 260 -8.37 24.17 -2.21
CA ASP A 260 -8.54 24.96 -1.01
C ASP A 260 -7.20 25.41 -0.47
N LEU A 261 -6.22 24.50 -0.48
CA LEU A 261 -4.85 24.79 -0.03
C LEU A 261 -3.82 24.19 -1.01
N VAL A 262 -2.86 25.01 -1.39
CA VAL A 262 -1.62 24.56 -2.05
C VAL A 262 -0.44 24.92 -1.17
N ASP A 263 0.22 23.91 -0.60
CA ASP A 263 1.41 24.07 0.21
C ASP A 263 2.64 23.58 -0.56
N ILE A 264 3.59 24.47 -0.80
CA ILE A 264 4.84 24.17 -1.48
C ILE A 264 5.99 24.45 -0.54
N MET A 265 6.44 23.40 0.12
CA MET A 265 7.58 23.43 1.00
C MET A 265 8.87 23.39 0.20
N TYR A 266 9.93 24.00 0.73
CA TYR A 266 11.30 23.90 0.27
C TYR A 266 11.64 24.37 -1.16
N LYS A 267 12.91 24.18 -1.51
CA LYS A 267 13.52 24.64 -2.75
C LYS A 267 13.11 23.73 -3.90
N ASN A 268 12.24 24.19 -4.78
CA ASN A 268 11.98 23.59 -6.07
C ASN A 268 12.05 24.65 -7.17
N VAL A 269 12.10 24.24 -8.42
CA VAL A 269 12.24 25.16 -9.56
C VAL A 269 11.07 26.12 -9.64
N PHE A 270 9.84 25.66 -9.39
CA PHE A 270 8.65 26.52 -9.39
C PHE A 270 8.78 27.67 -8.38
N LYS A 271 9.07 27.35 -7.11
CA LYS A 271 9.25 28.35 -6.04
C LYS A 271 10.42 29.29 -6.36
N LYS A 272 11.57 28.73 -6.77
CA LYS A 272 12.75 29.51 -7.13
C LYS A 272 12.43 30.55 -8.20
N THR A 273 11.74 30.15 -9.27
CA THR A 273 11.33 31.06 -10.36
C THR A 273 10.50 32.23 -9.84
N LEU A 274 9.55 31.95 -8.94
CA LEU A 274 8.71 32.98 -8.33
C LEU A 274 9.52 33.93 -7.42
N VAL A 275 10.39 33.36 -6.59
CA VAL A 275 11.26 34.15 -5.70
C VAL A 275 12.21 35.03 -6.49
N ASP A 276 12.84 34.51 -7.52
CA ASP A 276 13.75 35.28 -8.37
C ASP A 276 13.04 36.44 -9.07
N LYS A 277 11.78 36.24 -9.49
CA LYS A 277 10.98 37.28 -10.15
C LYS A 277 10.43 38.33 -9.20
N TYR A 278 9.89 37.92 -8.07
CA TYR A 278 9.13 38.82 -7.18
C TYR A 278 9.87 39.26 -5.92
N LYS A 279 10.97 38.59 -5.56
CA LYS A 279 11.93 38.96 -4.48
C LYS A 279 11.42 38.89 -3.05
N THR A 280 10.13 39.02 -2.77
CA THR A 280 9.57 38.96 -1.43
C THR A 280 8.38 38.06 -1.31
N LYS A 281 8.17 37.38 -0.15
CA LYS A 281 7.07 36.47 0.13
C LYS A 281 5.71 37.10 -0.19
N THR A 282 5.50 38.32 0.24
CA THR A 282 4.24 39.07 -0.02
C THR A 282 3.95 39.27 -1.50
N LYS A 283 4.96 39.64 -2.31
CA LYS A 283 4.79 39.79 -3.75
C LYS A 283 4.56 38.46 -4.44
N VAL A 284 5.22 37.36 -4.02
CA VAL A 284 5.00 36.02 -4.53
C VAL A 284 3.57 35.58 -4.24
N LEU A 285 3.08 35.70 -2.99
CA LEU A 285 1.71 35.32 -2.66
C LEU A 285 0.66 36.13 -3.44
N LYS A 286 0.90 37.44 -3.63
CA LYS A 286 0.03 38.28 -4.45
C LYS A 286 0.01 37.82 -5.92
N ALA A 287 1.16 37.47 -6.48
CA ALA A 287 1.26 36.96 -7.85
C ALA A 287 0.57 35.60 -7.99
N LEU A 288 0.74 34.69 -7.04
CA LEU A 288 0.06 33.39 -7.04
C LEU A 288 -1.46 33.52 -7.04
N LYS A 289 -2.02 34.42 -6.22
CA LYS A 289 -3.47 34.68 -6.19
C LYS A 289 -4.02 35.18 -7.53
N ILE A 290 -3.20 35.93 -8.30
CA ILE A 290 -3.58 36.39 -9.62
C ILE A 290 -3.48 35.26 -10.67
N MET A 291 -2.40 34.48 -10.61
CA MET A 291 -2.16 33.39 -11.57
C MET A 291 -3.09 32.19 -11.37
N TYR A 292 -3.51 31.94 -10.14
CA TYR A 292 -4.30 30.76 -9.74
C TYR A 292 -5.59 31.18 -9.02
N PRO A 293 -6.57 31.76 -9.71
CA PRO A 293 -7.77 32.34 -9.07
C PRO A 293 -8.67 31.30 -8.39
N ASN A 294 -8.54 30.03 -8.76
CA ASN A 294 -9.30 28.90 -8.18
C ASN A 294 -8.62 28.24 -6.96
N VAL A 295 -7.52 28.80 -6.47
CA VAL A 295 -6.84 28.36 -5.24
C VAL A 295 -7.17 29.34 -4.14
N LYS A 296 -7.79 28.83 -3.04
CA LYS A 296 -8.19 29.69 -1.92
C LYS A 296 -6.97 30.18 -1.12
N GLU A 297 -6.02 29.30 -0.84
CA GLU A 297 -4.86 29.61 -0.03
C GLU A 297 -3.56 29.00 -0.57
N PHE A 298 -2.46 29.75 -0.47
CA PHE A 298 -1.11 29.29 -0.75
C PHE A 298 -0.24 29.39 0.49
N TRP A 299 0.41 28.28 0.83
CA TRP A 299 1.51 28.28 1.78
C TRP A 299 2.82 28.04 1.01
N ILE A 300 3.80 28.85 1.29
CA ILE A 300 5.13 28.73 0.72
C ILE A 300 6.09 28.76 1.90
N GLY A 301 6.76 27.67 2.13
CA GLY A 301 7.76 27.55 3.20
C GLY A 301 8.84 28.65 3.14
N ASP A 302 9.84 28.56 3.96
CA ASP A 302 10.86 29.62 4.16
C ASP A 302 11.41 30.19 2.86
N PHE A 303 11.65 31.50 2.89
CA PHE A 303 11.98 32.37 1.75
C PHE A 303 13.47 32.54 1.60
#